data_165328d699188fdfe4ac4851ec4bd1bd
#
_entry.id   165328d699188fdfe4ac4851ec4bd1bd
#
_cell.length_a   1.000
_cell.length_b   1.000
_cell.length_c   1.000
_cell.angle_alpha   90.00
_cell.angle_beta   90.00
_cell.angle_gamma   90.00
#
_symmetry.space_group_name_H-M   'P 1'
#
loop_
_entity.id
_entity.type
_entity.pdbx_description
1 polymer ?
#
loop_
_entity_poly.entity_id
_entity_poly.type
_entity_poly.pdbx_seq_one_letter_code
_entity_poly.pdbx_strand_id
1 'polypeptide(L)'
;MKEKSEEKRVAELFLHLTGIDNASLKEREMADAVEAILDELEIPYTEDDTWKKTGGNAGNIFAKLEGEGEPMLLCAHLDSVAPALGKKAVWKEDGTITSSGDTVLGADDLAGVAEILETLRRLKERNIPHRPIEVLFTYAEELYDVGSEFFDFSQIGSKEAYVLDASGCTGTFLYKAPTIVSFEVQIRGLASHAGFQPEKASMRSRLRRMRSEASRWDMWRKIRRSMSGRSPAVRGRISCRSAAR
;
A
#
# COMPACT_ATOMS: atom_id res chain seq x y z
N MET A 1 -21.31 -27.12 11.51
CA MET A 1 -20.71 -27.69 10.27
C MET A 1 -20.61 -26.70 9.12
N LYS A 2 -21.57 -25.76 8.89
CA LYS A 2 -21.45 -24.71 7.85
C LYS A 2 -20.31 -23.69 8.13
N GLU A 3 -20.12 -23.30 9.38
CA GLU A 3 -19.14 -22.29 9.79
C GLU A 3 -17.70 -22.70 9.44
N LYS A 4 -17.28 -23.92 9.72
CA LYS A 4 -15.94 -24.42 9.34
C LYS A 4 -15.69 -24.45 7.82
N SER A 5 -16.75 -24.54 7.01
CA SER A 5 -16.59 -24.48 5.55
C SER A 5 -16.33 -23.07 5.05
N GLU A 6 -16.79 -22.05 5.76
CA GLU A 6 -16.65 -20.64 5.40
C GLU A 6 -15.29 -20.07 5.81
N GLU A 7 -14.82 -20.41 7.03
CA GLU A 7 -13.44 -20.10 7.43
C GLU A 7 -12.42 -20.70 6.46
N LYS A 8 -12.69 -21.92 6.01
CA LYS A 8 -11.86 -22.56 5.01
C LYS A 8 -11.90 -21.83 3.67
N ARG A 9 -13.07 -21.34 3.25
CA ARG A 9 -13.26 -20.65 1.98
C ARG A 9 -12.50 -19.32 1.93
N VAL A 10 -12.56 -18.49 2.99
CA VAL A 10 -11.78 -17.24 3.04
C VAL A 10 -10.29 -17.51 3.04
N ALA A 11 -9.83 -18.54 3.74
CA ALA A 11 -8.43 -18.93 3.73
C ALA A 11 -7.98 -19.45 2.34
N GLU A 12 -8.80 -20.23 1.65
CA GLU A 12 -8.52 -20.68 0.28
C GLU A 12 -8.49 -19.51 -0.71
N LEU A 13 -9.40 -18.52 -0.56
CA LEU A 13 -9.35 -17.29 -1.36
C LEU A 13 -8.07 -16.51 -1.10
N PHE A 14 -7.70 -16.32 0.16
CA PHE A 14 -6.44 -15.66 0.53
C PHE A 14 -5.23 -16.38 -0.07
N LEU A 15 -5.17 -17.72 0.01
CA LEU A 15 -4.10 -18.50 -0.61
C LEU A 15 -4.05 -18.34 -2.14
N HIS A 16 -5.21 -18.25 -2.78
CA HIS A 16 -5.28 -17.99 -4.22
C HIS A 16 -4.70 -16.61 -4.56
N LEU A 17 -5.15 -15.56 -3.88
CA LEU A 17 -4.68 -14.19 -4.11
C LEU A 17 -3.18 -14.05 -3.82
N THR A 18 -2.68 -14.63 -2.72
CA THR A 18 -1.24 -14.56 -2.41
C THR A 18 -0.35 -15.26 -3.44
N GLY A 19 -0.91 -16.15 -4.25
CA GLY A 19 -0.18 -16.79 -5.37
C GLY A 19 -0.05 -15.92 -6.62
N ILE A 20 -0.72 -14.77 -6.68
CA ILE A 20 -0.68 -13.85 -7.82
C ILE A 20 0.43 -12.82 -7.61
N ASP A 21 1.22 -12.57 -8.65
CA ASP A 21 2.24 -11.52 -8.62
C ASP A 21 1.57 -10.13 -8.65
N ASN A 22 1.90 -9.31 -7.66
CA ASN A 22 1.24 -8.02 -7.44
C ASN A 22 2.18 -6.93 -6.88
N ALA A 23 3.42 -6.89 -7.34
CA ALA A 23 4.31 -5.81 -6.93
C ALA A 23 3.73 -4.45 -7.33
N SER A 24 3.94 -3.41 -6.50
CA SER A 24 3.48 -2.05 -6.78
C SER A 24 3.78 -1.60 -8.21
N LEU A 25 2.82 -1.00 -8.89
CA LEU A 25 2.80 -0.64 -10.32
C LEU A 25 2.71 -1.84 -11.30
N LYS A 26 2.45 -3.06 -10.80
CA LYS A 26 2.36 -4.31 -11.58
C LYS A 26 1.18 -5.18 -11.16
N GLU A 27 0.09 -4.55 -10.77
CA GLU A 27 -1.07 -5.22 -10.15
C GLU A 27 -2.09 -5.76 -11.15
N ARG A 28 -1.84 -5.71 -12.47
CA ARG A 28 -2.85 -6.10 -13.46
C ARG A 28 -3.46 -7.48 -13.22
N GLU A 29 -2.63 -8.50 -12.96
CA GLU A 29 -3.13 -9.85 -12.71
C GLU A 29 -3.98 -9.95 -11.42
N MET A 30 -3.62 -9.17 -10.41
CA MET A 30 -4.40 -9.08 -9.18
C MET A 30 -5.72 -8.35 -9.39
N ALA A 31 -5.70 -7.23 -10.11
CA ALA A 31 -6.91 -6.49 -10.46
C ALA A 31 -7.87 -7.36 -11.29
N ASP A 32 -7.38 -8.06 -12.31
CA ASP A 32 -8.17 -8.99 -13.12
C ASP A 32 -8.81 -10.10 -12.27
N ALA A 33 -8.08 -10.62 -11.26
CA ALA A 33 -8.60 -11.65 -10.37
C ALA A 33 -9.71 -11.12 -9.45
N VAL A 34 -9.56 -9.90 -8.94
CA VAL A 34 -10.59 -9.23 -8.12
C VAL A 34 -11.82 -8.92 -8.95
N GLU A 35 -11.64 -8.38 -10.15
CA GLU A 35 -12.71 -8.08 -11.11
C GLU A 35 -13.50 -9.34 -11.49
N ALA A 36 -12.80 -10.44 -11.77
CA ALA A 36 -13.45 -11.72 -12.09
C ALA A 36 -14.33 -12.23 -10.93
N ILE A 37 -13.93 -12.00 -9.67
CA ILE A 37 -14.73 -12.35 -8.49
C ILE A 37 -15.93 -11.42 -8.36
N LEU A 38 -15.78 -10.13 -8.62
CA LEU A 38 -16.90 -9.17 -8.62
C LEU A 38 -17.91 -9.48 -9.71
N ASP A 39 -17.44 -9.88 -10.92
CA ASP A 39 -18.28 -10.35 -12.01
C ASP A 39 -19.04 -11.62 -11.64
N GLU A 40 -18.37 -12.63 -11.05
CA GLU A 40 -19.01 -13.85 -10.54
C GLU A 40 -20.11 -13.54 -9.53
N LEU A 41 -19.87 -12.53 -8.68
CA LEU A 41 -20.82 -12.06 -7.69
C LEU A 41 -21.89 -11.12 -8.27
N GLU A 42 -21.83 -10.78 -9.55
CA GLU A 42 -22.70 -9.78 -10.17
C GLU A 42 -22.75 -8.46 -9.38
N ILE A 43 -21.60 -7.99 -8.95
CA ILE A 43 -21.45 -6.72 -8.23
C ILE A 43 -20.87 -5.70 -9.22
N PRO A 44 -21.57 -4.60 -9.51
CA PRO A 44 -21.07 -3.58 -10.41
C PRO A 44 -19.84 -2.88 -9.85
N TYR A 45 -18.85 -2.67 -10.70
CA TYR A 45 -17.62 -1.98 -10.38
C TYR A 45 -17.11 -1.11 -11.55
N THR A 46 -16.15 -0.27 -11.26
CA THR A 46 -15.37 0.50 -12.24
C THR A 46 -13.91 0.45 -11.86
N GLU A 47 -13.03 0.29 -12.83
CA GLU A 47 -11.60 0.52 -12.68
C GLU A 47 -11.25 1.90 -13.24
N ASP A 48 -10.51 2.71 -12.49
CA ASP A 48 -10.07 4.01 -12.97
C ASP A 48 -8.81 3.91 -13.86
N ASP A 49 -8.40 5.03 -14.42
CA ASP A 49 -7.24 5.09 -15.31
C ASP A 49 -5.97 5.69 -14.65
N THR A 50 -5.86 5.56 -13.34
CA THR A 50 -4.73 6.07 -12.53
C THR A 50 -3.38 5.60 -13.05
N TRP A 51 -3.30 4.37 -13.58
CA TRP A 51 -2.08 3.83 -14.20
C TRP A 51 -1.51 4.71 -15.32
N LYS A 52 -2.33 5.47 -16.04
CA LYS A 52 -1.87 6.42 -17.08
C LYS A 52 -1.03 7.56 -16.51
N LYS A 53 -1.27 7.92 -15.24
CA LYS A 53 -0.57 9.00 -14.55
C LYS A 53 0.66 8.50 -13.80
N THR A 54 0.62 7.26 -13.33
CA THR A 54 1.66 6.67 -12.47
C THR A 54 2.66 5.81 -13.23
N GLY A 55 2.32 5.37 -14.45
CA GLY A 55 3.13 4.48 -15.27
C GLY A 55 3.04 3.01 -14.88
N GLY A 56 2.00 2.64 -14.13
CA GLY A 56 1.68 1.26 -13.79
C GLY A 56 0.86 0.54 -14.86
N ASN A 57 0.12 -0.49 -14.47
CA ASN A 57 -0.66 -1.33 -15.39
C ASN A 57 -2.09 -1.64 -14.91
N ALA A 58 -2.51 -1.13 -13.77
CA ALA A 58 -3.86 -1.26 -13.21
C ALA A 58 -4.30 0.06 -12.57
N GLY A 59 -5.60 0.22 -12.32
CA GLY A 59 -6.20 1.34 -11.62
C GLY A 59 -6.76 0.95 -10.26
N ASN A 60 -7.41 1.92 -9.59
CA ASN A 60 -8.22 1.64 -8.42
C ASN A 60 -9.54 1.01 -8.87
N ILE A 61 -10.02 0.01 -8.14
CA ILE A 61 -11.30 -0.65 -8.41
C ILE A 61 -12.32 -0.15 -7.38
N PHE A 62 -13.41 0.43 -7.85
CA PHE A 62 -14.51 0.90 -7.01
C PHE A 62 -15.78 0.11 -7.33
N ALA A 63 -16.31 -0.58 -6.31
CA ALA A 63 -17.48 -1.42 -6.43
C ALA A 63 -18.59 -1.00 -5.45
N LYS A 64 -19.85 -1.32 -5.79
CA LYS A 64 -21.01 -1.03 -4.95
C LYS A 64 -21.94 -2.24 -4.86
N LEU A 65 -22.26 -2.63 -3.64
CA LEU A 65 -23.33 -3.57 -3.34
C LEU A 65 -24.49 -2.82 -2.72
N GLU A 66 -25.63 -2.81 -3.39
CA GLU A 66 -26.83 -2.12 -2.94
C GLU A 66 -27.39 -2.72 -1.66
N GLY A 67 -28.00 -1.88 -0.83
CA GLY A 67 -28.61 -2.27 0.45
C GLY A 67 -29.52 -1.17 0.99
N GLU A 68 -29.93 -1.25 2.26
CA GLU A 68 -30.84 -0.28 2.87
C GLU A 68 -30.11 0.57 3.93
N GLY A 69 -30.30 1.89 3.88
CA GLY A 69 -29.77 2.84 4.86
C GLY A 69 -28.53 3.62 4.37
N GLU A 70 -27.74 4.14 5.30
CA GLU A 70 -26.53 4.91 5.00
C GLU A 70 -25.40 3.97 4.54
N PRO A 71 -24.70 4.30 3.46
CA PRO A 71 -23.61 3.48 2.95
C PRO A 71 -22.41 3.44 3.89
N MET A 72 -21.59 2.39 3.77
CA MET A 72 -20.27 2.29 4.38
C MET A 72 -19.23 1.92 3.34
N LEU A 73 -18.00 2.42 3.50
CA LEU A 73 -16.88 2.08 2.64
C LEU A 73 -15.98 1.04 3.30
N LEU A 74 -15.63 0.01 2.56
CA LEU A 74 -14.57 -0.95 2.89
C LEU A 74 -13.39 -0.72 1.95
N CYS A 75 -12.17 -0.72 2.48
CA CYS A 75 -10.96 -0.42 1.73
C CYS A 75 -9.87 -1.45 2.02
N ALA A 76 -9.15 -1.84 0.97
CA ALA A 76 -7.94 -2.65 1.03
C ALA A 76 -7.05 -2.31 -0.18
N HIS A 77 -5.75 -2.62 -0.15
CA HIS A 77 -4.89 -2.39 -1.30
C HIS A 77 -4.51 -3.68 -2.04
N LEU A 78 -4.20 -3.52 -3.34
CA LEU A 78 -3.95 -4.64 -4.25
C LEU A 78 -2.48 -5.03 -4.37
N ASP A 79 -1.57 -4.12 -4.05
CA ASP A 79 -0.13 -4.33 -4.22
C ASP A 79 0.53 -4.96 -2.99
N SER A 80 1.76 -5.40 -3.17
CA SER A 80 2.62 -5.88 -2.08
C SER A 80 4.04 -5.35 -2.27
N VAL A 81 4.75 -5.12 -1.16
CA VAL A 81 6.17 -4.74 -1.16
C VAL A 81 7.04 -5.83 -1.79
N ALA A 82 8.17 -5.42 -2.36
CA ALA A 82 9.15 -6.37 -2.88
C ALA A 82 9.88 -7.11 -1.75
N PRO A 83 10.26 -8.41 -1.95
CA PRO A 83 10.12 -9.22 -3.16
C PRO A 83 8.75 -9.92 -3.23
N ALA A 84 7.97 -9.65 -4.27
CA ALA A 84 6.60 -10.12 -4.44
C ALA A 84 6.38 -10.98 -5.70
N LEU A 85 7.44 -11.41 -6.37
CA LEU A 85 7.35 -12.27 -7.56
C LEU A 85 7.51 -13.74 -7.20
N GLY A 86 6.62 -14.58 -7.70
CA GLY A 86 6.62 -16.02 -7.45
C GLY A 86 6.31 -16.37 -5.99
N LYS A 87 5.45 -15.60 -5.35
CA LYS A 87 5.00 -15.85 -3.98
C LYS A 87 4.38 -17.24 -3.84
N LYS A 88 4.65 -17.89 -2.71
CA LYS A 88 4.03 -19.17 -2.34
C LYS A 88 3.67 -19.16 -0.88
N ALA A 89 2.41 -19.31 -0.60
CA ALA A 89 1.93 -19.46 0.76
C ALA A 89 1.93 -20.93 1.20
N VAL A 90 2.19 -21.16 2.48
CA VAL A 90 2.10 -22.46 3.12
C VAL A 90 1.10 -22.39 4.27
N TRP A 91 0.06 -23.18 4.19
CA TRP A 91 -0.90 -23.35 5.29
C TRP A 91 -0.43 -24.48 6.20
N LYS A 92 -0.08 -24.16 7.43
CA LYS A 92 0.43 -25.11 8.43
C LYS A 92 -0.72 -25.81 9.16
N GLU A 93 -0.40 -26.92 9.82
CA GLU A 93 -1.35 -27.72 10.59
C GLU A 93 -1.99 -26.97 11.76
N ASP A 94 -1.29 -25.98 12.32
CA ASP A 94 -1.78 -25.10 13.38
C ASP A 94 -2.73 -23.98 12.90
N GLY A 95 -3.02 -23.95 11.59
CA GLY A 95 -3.84 -22.90 10.96
C GLY A 95 -3.08 -21.66 10.53
N THR A 96 -1.77 -21.55 10.82
CA THR A 96 -0.95 -20.41 10.42
C THR A 96 -0.63 -20.48 8.92
N ILE A 97 -0.73 -19.35 8.23
CA ILE A 97 -0.28 -19.20 6.83
C ILE A 97 1.00 -18.37 6.81
N THR A 98 2.03 -18.87 6.14
CA THR A 98 3.34 -18.21 6.03
C THR A 98 3.85 -18.24 4.61
N SER A 99 4.80 -17.35 4.26
CA SER A 99 5.57 -17.51 3.02
C SER A 99 6.44 -18.77 3.08
N SER A 100 6.60 -19.44 1.95
CA SER A 100 7.43 -20.66 1.83
C SER A 100 8.89 -20.39 1.48
N GLY A 101 9.30 -19.15 1.21
CA GLY A 101 10.61 -18.86 0.63
C GLY A 101 11.07 -17.42 0.82
N ASP A 102 11.77 -16.92 -0.18
CA ASP A 102 12.46 -15.63 -0.13
C ASP A 102 11.58 -14.42 -0.50
N THR A 103 10.27 -14.64 -0.62
CA THR A 103 9.29 -13.57 -0.91
C THR A 103 8.50 -13.18 0.33
N VAL A 104 7.85 -12.01 0.28
CA VAL A 104 6.79 -11.68 1.22
C VAL A 104 5.62 -12.67 1.08
N LEU A 105 4.76 -12.76 2.09
CA LEU A 105 3.49 -13.48 1.98
C LEU A 105 2.47 -12.64 1.18
N GLY A 106 2.49 -11.32 1.37
CA GLY A 106 1.52 -10.40 0.80
C GLY A 106 0.20 -10.38 1.59
N ALA A 107 0.24 -10.74 2.89
CA ALA A 107 -0.96 -10.63 3.74
C ALA A 107 -1.41 -9.19 3.94
N ASP A 108 -0.47 -8.30 3.90
CA ASP A 108 -0.62 -6.87 3.78
C ASP A 108 -0.69 -6.51 2.27
N ASP A 109 -1.87 -6.18 1.71
CA ASP A 109 -3.19 -6.20 2.38
C ASP A 109 -4.16 -7.20 1.70
N LEU A 110 -3.63 -8.29 1.11
CA LEU A 110 -4.47 -9.31 0.47
C LEU A 110 -5.36 -10.06 1.47
N ALA A 111 -5.07 -9.96 2.77
CA ALA A 111 -5.99 -10.45 3.80
C ALA A 111 -7.27 -9.60 3.83
N GLY A 112 -7.14 -8.28 3.84
CA GLY A 112 -8.27 -7.36 3.74
C GLY A 112 -9.05 -7.54 2.43
N VAL A 113 -8.35 -7.70 1.30
CA VAL A 113 -9.00 -8.00 0.02
C VAL A 113 -9.85 -9.29 0.11
N ALA A 114 -9.28 -10.38 0.66
CA ALA A 114 -10.00 -11.64 0.79
C ALA A 114 -11.20 -11.54 1.75
N GLU A 115 -11.05 -10.83 2.87
CA GLU A 115 -12.11 -10.59 3.84
C GLU A 115 -13.28 -9.79 3.24
N ILE A 116 -12.97 -8.74 2.46
CA ILE A 116 -14.00 -7.95 1.79
C ILE A 116 -14.75 -8.81 0.78
N LEU A 117 -14.03 -9.47 -0.14
CA LEU A 117 -14.64 -10.28 -1.19
C LEU A 117 -15.50 -11.43 -0.62
N GLU A 118 -15.02 -12.12 0.41
CA GLU A 118 -15.79 -13.17 1.06
C GLU A 118 -17.00 -12.61 1.82
N THR A 119 -16.89 -11.42 2.40
CA THR A 119 -18.04 -10.74 3.04
C THR A 119 -19.11 -10.44 2.03
N LEU A 120 -18.76 -9.85 0.87
CA LEU A 120 -19.71 -9.58 -0.21
C LEU A 120 -20.38 -10.87 -0.70
N ARG A 121 -19.61 -11.94 -0.89
CA ARG A 121 -20.10 -13.26 -1.27
C ARG A 121 -21.15 -13.79 -0.27
N ARG A 122 -20.84 -13.73 1.03
CA ARG A 122 -21.75 -14.20 2.08
C ARG A 122 -23.05 -13.41 2.13
N LEU A 123 -22.97 -12.10 1.98
CA LEU A 123 -24.15 -11.24 1.96
C LEU A 123 -25.10 -11.64 0.83
N LYS A 124 -24.56 -11.85 -0.38
CA LYS A 124 -25.34 -12.27 -1.56
C LYS A 124 -25.87 -13.70 -1.43
N GLU A 125 -25.02 -14.69 -1.13
CA GLU A 125 -25.41 -16.10 -1.05
C GLU A 125 -26.49 -16.37 -0.01
N ARG A 126 -26.44 -15.63 1.11
CA ARG A 126 -27.38 -15.82 2.23
C ARG A 126 -28.54 -14.84 2.21
N ASN A 127 -28.54 -13.92 1.25
CA ASN A 127 -29.51 -12.83 1.20
C ASN A 127 -29.67 -12.11 2.55
N ILE A 128 -28.52 -11.75 3.16
CA ILE A 128 -28.49 -11.08 4.46
C ILE A 128 -28.88 -9.63 4.28
N PRO A 129 -29.88 -9.10 5.00
CA PRO A 129 -30.16 -7.66 4.98
C PRO A 129 -28.93 -6.87 5.45
N HIS A 130 -28.53 -5.87 4.68
CA HIS A 130 -27.37 -5.06 4.97
C HIS A 130 -27.55 -3.62 4.45
N ARG A 131 -26.72 -2.72 4.94
CA ARG A 131 -26.60 -1.35 4.40
C ARG A 131 -25.84 -1.39 3.08
N PRO A 132 -25.96 -0.36 2.22
CA PRO A 132 -25.14 -0.29 1.01
C PRO A 132 -23.67 -0.36 1.37
N ILE A 133 -22.90 -1.16 0.62
CA ILE A 133 -21.47 -1.33 0.82
C ILE A 133 -20.76 -0.80 -0.41
N GLU A 134 -19.95 0.23 -0.22
CA GLU A 134 -18.98 0.70 -1.17
C GLU A 134 -17.64 0.02 -0.88
N VAL A 135 -16.92 -0.37 -1.92
CA VAL A 135 -15.62 -1.01 -1.81
C VAL A 135 -14.63 -0.26 -2.66
N LEU A 136 -13.49 0.06 -2.10
CA LEU A 136 -12.37 0.64 -2.84
C LEU A 136 -11.14 -0.24 -2.65
N PHE A 137 -10.74 -0.92 -3.72
CA PHE A 137 -9.44 -1.56 -3.78
C PHE A 137 -8.44 -0.60 -4.42
N THR A 138 -7.47 -0.16 -3.63
CA THR A 138 -6.48 0.82 -4.07
C THR A 138 -5.29 0.15 -4.75
N TYR A 139 -4.73 0.85 -5.68
CA TYR A 139 -3.56 0.49 -6.46
C TYR A 139 -2.34 1.24 -5.95
N ALA A 140 -1.17 0.57 -5.88
CA ALA A 140 0.13 1.14 -5.50
C ALA A 140 0.12 1.91 -4.16
N GLU A 141 -0.51 1.35 -3.13
CA GLU A 141 -0.56 1.91 -1.78
C GLU A 141 0.84 1.99 -1.15
N GLU A 142 1.62 0.92 -1.27
CA GLU A 142 2.97 0.74 -0.71
C GLU A 142 4.01 1.77 -1.25
N LEU A 143 3.64 2.51 -2.26
CA LEU A 143 4.39 3.64 -2.80
C LEU A 143 3.87 4.99 -2.26
N TYR A 144 3.42 5.02 -1.00
CA TYR A 144 2.86 6.20 -0.34
C TYR A 144 1.51 6.64 -0.95
N ASP A 145 0.57 5.73 -1.06
CA ASP A 145 -0.80 5.98 -1.53
C ASP A 145 -0.88 6.59 -2.95
N VAL A 146 0.05 6.26 -3.83
CA VAL A 146 0.11 6.85 -5.18
C VAL A 146 -1.18 6.60 -5.96
N GLY A 147 -1.82 5.44 -5.76
CA GLY A 147 -3.08 5.11 -6.43
C GLY A 147 -4.20 6.00 -5.97
N SER A 148 -4.38 6.16 -4.67
CA SER A 148 -5.46 6.94 -4.08
C SER A 148 -5.33 8.44 -4.35
N GLU A 149 -4.12 8.97 -4.60
CA GLU A 149 -3.90 10.40 -4.96
C GLU A 149 -4.72 10.84 -6.18
N PHE A 150 -5.02 9.92 -7.10
CA PHE A 150 -5.70 10.21 -8.36
C PHE A 150 -7.12 9.67 -8.44
N PHE A 151 -7.60 9.02 -7.40
CA PHE A 151 -8.97 8.51 -7.34
C PHE A 151 -9.97 9.66 -7.19
N ASP A 152 -11.09 9.57 -7.89
CA ASP A 152 -12.18 10.54 -7.75
C ASP A 152 -13.05 10.22 -6.54
N PHE A 153 -12.73 10.79 -5.39
CA PHE A 153 -13.46 10.62 -4.15
C PHE A 153 -14.90 11.13 -4.16
N SER A 154 -15.32 11.90 -5.18
CA SER A 154 -16.70 12.34 -5.32
C SER A 154 -17.68 11.18 -5.61
N GLN A 155 -17.17 10.02 -6.01
CA GLN A 155 -17.96 8.81 -6.24
C GLN A 155 -18.41 8.13 -4.93
N ILE A 156 -17.71 8.41 -3.81
CA ILE A 156 -17.99 7.82 -2.51
C ILE A 156 -19.15 8.54 -1.86
N GLY A 157 -20.23 7.83 -1.56
CA GLY A 157 -21.38 8.32 -0.80
C GLY A 157 -21.26 8.12 0.70
N SER A 158 -20.38 7.24 1.12
CA SER A 158 -20.15 6.86 2.52
C SER A 158 -19.54 7.99 3.33
N LYS A 159 -20.00 8.13 4.60
CA LYS A 159 -19.44 9.07 5.58
C LYS A 159 -18.44 8.43 6.53
N GLU A 160 -18.33 7.12 6.49
CA GLU A 160 -17.41 6.32 7.30
C GLU A 160 -16.73 5.28 6.40
N ALA A 161 -15.46 5.02 6.69
CA ALA A 161 -14.65 4.06 5.97
C ALA A 161 -13.91 3.15 6.95
N TYR A 162 -13.80 1.89 6.58
CA TYR A 162 -13.00 0.89 7.27
C TYR A 162 -11.91 0.40 6.31
N VAL A 163 -10.67 0.74 6.65
CA VAL A 163 -9.48 0.28 5.92
C VAL A 163 -8.98 -0.96 6.62
N LEU A 164 -8.95 -2.10 5.91
CA LEU A 164 -8.63 -3.41 6.48
C LEU A 164 -7.11 -3.69 6.49
N ASP A 165 -6.33 -2.66 6.60
CA ASP A 165 -4.87 -2.64 6.54
C ASP A 165 -4.28 -2.34 7.91
N ALA A 166 -4.56 -3.21 8.88
CA ALA A 166 -4.03 -3.05 10.23
C ALA A 166 -3.52 -4.38 10.79
N SER A 167 -2.32 -4.36 11.36
CA SER A 167 -1.80 -5.49 12.11
C SER A 167 -2.37 -5.53 13.53
N GLY A 168 -2.49 -6.73 14.11
CA GLY A 168 -2.92 -6.93 15.48
C GLY A 168 -4.00 -7.99 15.63
N CYS A 169 -4.67 -7.97 16.79
CA CYS A 169 -5.76 -8.91 17.06
C CYS A 169 -7.06 -8.43 16.42
N THR A 170 -7.87 -9.36 15.94
CA THR A 170 -9.24 -9.10 15.46
C THR A 170 -10.01 -8.23 16.47
N GLY A 171 -10.69 -7.20 15.98
CA GLY A 171 -11.43 -6.25 16.82
C GLY A 171 -10.62 -5.04 17.27
N THR A 172 -9.36 -4.90 16.82
CA THR A 172 -8.55 -3.69 17.04
C THR A 172 -8.92 -2.62 16.01
N PHE A 173 -9.14 -1.39 16.47
CA PHE A 173 -9.41 -0.23 15.62
C PHE A 173 -8.36 0.84 15.80
N LEU A 174 -7.72 1.25 14.73
CA LEU A 174 -6.80 2.39 14.68
C LEU A 174 -7.55 3.62 14.17
N TYR A 175 -7.83 4.57 15.05
CA TYR A 175 -8.60 5.78 14.72
C TYR A 175 -7.74 7.06 14.62
N LYS A 176 -6.43 6.90 14.75
CA LYS A 176 -5.45 7.99 14.59
C LYS A 176 -4.21 7.47 13.90
N ALA A 177 -3.73 8.20 12.91
CA ALA A 177 -2.46 7.94 12.24
C ALA A 177 -1.52 9.15 12.37
N PRO A 178 -0.20 8.94 12.43
CA PRO A 178 0.77 10.02 12.37
C PRO A 178 0.83 10.60 10.94
N THR A 179 1.22 11.87 10.83
CA THR A 179 1.57 12.45 9.54
C THR A 179 2.90 11.87 9.06
N ILE A 180 2.91 11.34 7.84
CA ILE A 180 4.12 10.87 7.17
C ILE A 180 4.62 12.00 6.26
N VAL A 181 5.90 12.36 6.41
CA VAL A 181 6.56 13.32 5.53
C VAL A 181 7.75 12.65 4.89
N SER A 182 7.71 12.44 3.59
CA SER A 182 8.84 11.95 2.80
C SER A 182 9.53 13.11 2.09
N PHE A 183 10.86 13.05 2.04
CA PHE A 183 11.65 14.03 1.30
C PHE A 183 12.87 13.38 0.67
N GLU A 184 13.20 13.84 -0.52
CA GLU A 184 14.40 13.47 -1.24
C GLU A 184 15.44 14.60 -1.14
N VAL A 185 16.68 14.26 -0.78
CA VAL A 185 17.79 15.20 -0.76
C VAL A 185 18.82 14.80 -1.79
N GLN A 186 18.88 15.54 -2.86
CA GLN A 186 19.94 15.38 -3.88
C GLN A 186 21.12 16.26 -3.56
N ILE A 187 22.28 15.62 -3.32
CA ILE A 187 23.52 16.34 -3.01
C ILE A 187 24.48 16.15 -4.18
N ARG A 188 24.81 17.25 -4.83
CA ARG A 188 25.84 17.29 -5.86
C ARG A 188 27.14 17.73 -5.22
N GLY A 189 28.16 16.87 -5.32
CA GLY A 189 29.51 17.15 -4.83
C GLY A 189 30.53 17.10 -5.97
N LEU A 190 31.64 17.79 -5.80
CA LEU A 190 32.79 17.72 -6.70
C LEU A 190 33.73 16.62 -6.21
N ALA A 191 34.04 15.67 -7.07
CA ALA A 191 35.06 14.66 -6.78
C ALA A 191 36.44 15.28 -7.01
N SER A 192 37.36 15.09 -6.08
CA SER A 192 38.74 15.44 -6.27
C SER A 192 39.65 14.23 -6.03
N HIS A 193 40.84 14.27 -6.59
CA HIS A 193 41.82 13.20 -6.41
C HIS A 193 42.38 13.25 -4.98
N ALA A 194 42.22 12.12 -4.26
CA ALA A 194 42.56 12.03 -2.84
C ALA A 194 44.04 12.34 -2.52
N GLY A 195 44.93 12.15 -3.46
CA GLY A 195 46.38 12.38 -3.29
C GLY A 195 46.87 13.74 -3.76
N PHE A 196 46.13 14.49 -4.61
CA PHE A 196 46.62 15.73 -5.17
C PHE A 196 45.85 16.98 -4.73
N GLN A 197 44.58 16.88 -4.46
CA GLN A 197 43.75 18.02 -4.05
C GLN A 197 42.57 17.60 -3.17
N PRO A 198 42.82 16.93 -2.03
CA PRO A 198 41.77 16.45 -1.14
C PRO A 198 40.87 17.56 -0.58
N GLU A 199 41.41 18.79 -0.46
CA GLU A 199 40.69 19.98 -0.01
C GLU A 199 39.60 20.45 -0.99
N LYS A 200 39.70 20.09 -2.28
CA LYS A 200 38.71 20.43 -3.31
C LYS A 200 37.53 19.46 -3.35
N ALA A 201 37.61 18.32 -2.63
CA ALA A 201 36.51 17.40 -2.51
C ALA A 201 35.39 17.98 -1.68
N SER A 202 34.22 18.13 -2.25
CA SER A 202 33.05 18.60 -1.50
C SER A 202 32.07 17.48 -1.16
N MET A 203 31.74 17.41 0.10
CA MET A 203 30.57 16.86 0.81
C MET A 203 30.03 15.44 0.55
N ARG A 204 30.33 14.72 -0.54
CA ARG A 204 29.80 13.35 -0.75
C ARG A 204 30.25 12.34 0.32
N SER A 205 31.47 12.48 0.82
CA SER A 205 32.05 11.60 1.84
C SER A 205 31.57 11.88 3.28
N ARG A 206 31.23 13.14 3.59
CA ARG A 206 30.74 13.54 4.92
C ARG A 206 29.33 13.02 5.19
N LEU A 207 28.47 12.97 4.19
CA LEU A 207 27.09 12.49 4.35
C LEU A 207 26.99 10.97 4.47
N ARG A 208 27.87 10.21 3.86
CA ARG A 208 27.95 8.75 4.06
C ARG A 208 28.23 8.40 5.52
N ARG A 209 29.00 9.24 6.23
CA ARG A 209 29.31 9.07 7.66
C ARG A 209 28.13 9.43 8.57
N MET A 210 27.26 10.35 8.13
CA MET A 210 26.09 10.76 8.91
C MET A 210 24.94 9.74 8.90
N ARG A 211 24.95 8.80 7.95
CA ARG A 211 23.90 7.78 7.82
C ARG A 211 23.98 6.68 8.88
N SER A 212 25.11 6.50 9.54
CA SER A 212 25.35 5.45 10.55
C SER A 212 25.12 5.85 12.00
N GLU A 213 24.93 7.14 12.31
CA GLU A 213 25.05 7.63 13.68
C GLU A 213 23.85 8.40 14.25
N ALA A 214 22.73 8.56 13.52
CA ALA A 214 21.70 9.47 14.00
C ALA A 214 20.26 8.93 13.88
N SER A 215 19.48 9.14 14.97
CA SER A 215 18.03 9.09 14.91
C SER A 215 17.50 10.11 13.89
N ARG A 216 16.31 9.90 13.31
CA ARG A 216 15.75 10.77 12.26
C ARG A 216 15.79 12.26 12.59
N TRP A 217 15.58 12.64 13.85
CA TRP A 217 15.59 14.03 14.31
C TRP A 217 16.98 14.66 14.42
N ASP A 218 17.99 13.89 14.80
CA ASP A 218 19.37 14.38 14.87
C ASP A 218 19.98 14.59 13.50
N MET A 219 19.59 13.80 12.50
CA MET A 219 19.98 13.97 11.11
C MET A 219 19.46 15.31 10.57
N TRP A 220 18.23 15.70 10.86
CA TRP A 220 17.63 16.97 10.48
C TRP A 220 18.38 18.18 11.08
N ARG A 221 18.69 18.11 12.36
CA ARG A 221 19.47 19.19 13.02
C ARG A 221 20.86 19.35 12.43
N LYS A 222 21.52 18.24 12.07
CA LYS A 222 22.86 18.25 11.45
C LYS A 222 22.82 18.75 10.01
N ILE A 223 21.85 18.33 9.21
CA ILE A 223 21.64 18.82 7.84
C ILE A 223 21.38 20.33 7.87
N ARG A 224 20.49 20.82 8.71
CA ARG A 224 20.18 22.25 8.82
C ARG A 224 21.41 23.09 9.25
N ARG A 225 22.24 22.60 10.15
CA ARG A 225 23.49 23.29 10.54
C ARG A 225 24.52 23.29 9.41
N SER A 226 24.61 22.24 8.63
CA SER A 226 25.50 22.15 7.47
C SER A 226 25.07 23.07 6.32
N MET A 227 23.75 23.27 6.15
CA MET A 227 23.21 24.17 5.10
C MET A 227 23.26 25.65 5.48
N SER A 228 23.39 26.00 6.76
CA SER A 228 23.53 27.39 7.22
C SER A 228 24.98 27.93 7.13
N GLY A 229 25.95 27.08 6.87
CA GLY A 229 27.31 27.49 6.58
C GLY A 229 27.45 28.02 5.15
N ARG A 230 27.84 29.27 5.00
CA ARG A 230 28.03 29.94 3.72
C ARG A 230 29.08 29.22 2.86
N SER A 231 28.64 28.35 1.95
CA SER A 231 29.44 27.84 0.86
C SER A 231 28.63 27.96 -0.44
N PRO A 232 29.12 28.74 -1.45
CA PRO A 232 28.35 29.06 -2.65
C PRO A 232 28.16 27.88 -3.63
N ALA A 233 28.66 26.70 -3.31
CA ALA A 233 28.71 25.55 -4.22
C ALA A 233 27.63 24.47 -3.95
N VAL A 234 26.72 24.65 -3.01
CA VAL A 234 25.66 23.68 -2.72
C VAL A 234 24.31 24.20 -3.19
N ARG A 235 23.90 23.85 -4.40
CA ARG A 235 22.48 24.00 -4.82
C ARG A 235 21.77 22.69 -4.47
N GLY A 236 21.10 22.65 -3.33
CA GLY A 236 20.18 21.59 -2.97
C GLY A 236 18.78 21.94 -3.41
N ARG A 237 18.08 21.02 -4.09
CA ARG A 237 16.64 21.10 -4.29
C ARG A 237 16.03 20.19 -3.23
N ILE A 238 15.26 20.77 -2.32
CA ILE A 238 14.45 20.01 -1.37
C ILE A 238 13.05 20.04 -1.97
N SER A 239 12.53 18.89 -2.42
CA SER A 239 11.12 18.74 -2.72
C SER A 239 10.47 18.05 -1.53
N CYS A 240 9.51 18.73 -0.90
CA CYS A 240 8.61 18.11 0.06
C CYS A 240 7.35 17.73 -0.71
N ARG A 241 6.98 16.46 -0.74
CA ARG A 241 5.62 16.07 -1.01
C ARG A 241 4.95 15.93 0.35
N SER A 242 4.01 16.79 0.64
CA SER A 242 3.11 16.62 1.78
C SER A 242 1.91 15.85 1.27
N ALA A 243 1.71 14.64 1.75
CA ALA A 243 0.38 14.07 1.76
C ALA A 243 -0.40 14.88 2.83
N ALA A 244 -1.14 15.88 2.39
CA ALA A 244 -2.10 16.57 3.23
C ALA A 244 -3.39 15.75 3.21
N ARG A 245 -3.86 15.40 4.37
CA ARG A 245 -5.24 14.99 4.62
C ARG A 245 -5.96 16.11 5.31
#